data_d658e68efc7e7a98ce45a994483d6bee
#
_entry.id   d658e68efc7e7a98ce45a994483d6bee
#
_cell.length_a   1.000
_cell.length_b   1.000
_cell.length_c   1.000
_cell.angle_alpha   90.00
_cell.angle_beta   90.00
_cell.angle_gamma   90.00
#
_symmetry.space_group_name_H-M   'P 1'
#
loop_
_entity.id
_entity.type
_entity.pdbx_description
1 polymer ?
#
loop_
_entity_poly.entity_id
_entity_poly.type
_entity_poly.pdbx_seq_one_letter_code
_entity_poly.pdbx_strand_id
1 'polypeptide(L)' 'MEYMFNDCYSLSSLDLSNFNTQNVTYMESMFNCCKSLSSLDLSNFNTQNVTNMESLFSYCNSLSSLNLSNFNTQNVNI' A
#
# COMPACT_ATOMS: atom_id res chain seq x y z
N MET A 1 3.52 1.48 9.67
CA MET A 1 3.92 1.72 8.25
C MET A 1 3.20 2.90 7.62
N GLU A 2 2.45 3.62 8.39
CA GLU A 2 1.76 4.79 7.87
C GLU A 2 2.75 5.78 7.25
N TYR A 3 2.37 6.39 6.13
CA TYR A 3 3.14 7.39 5.41
C TYR A 3 4.49 6.95 4.86
N MET A 4 4.83 5.65 4.91
CA MET A 4 6.18 5.20 4.56
C MET A 4 6.64 5.63 3.16
N PHE A 5 5.76 5.57 2.18
CA PHE A 5 6.05 5.99 0.80
C PHE A 5 5.19 7.18 0.37
N ASN A 6 4.68 7.93 1.33
CA ASN A 6 3.85 9.10 1.03
C ASN A 6 4.66 10.11 0.22
N ASP A 7 4.05 10.65 -0.83
CA ASP A 7 4.66 11.66 -1.70
C ASP A 7 5.91 11.22 -2.44
N CYS A 8 6.07 9.93 -2.71
CA CYS A 8 7.16 9.44 -3.55
C CYS A 8 6.84 9.69 -5.03
N TYR A 9 6.90 10.95 -5.46
CA TYR A 9 6.43 11.37 -6.79
C TYR A 9 7.20 10.76 -7.95
N SER A 10 8.49 10.48 -7.76
CA SER A 10 9.37 10.02 -8.84
C SER A 10 9.56 8.50 -8.84
N LEU A 11 9.00 7.81 -7.88
CA LEU A 11 9.15 6.37 -7.76
C LEU A 11 8.26 5.69 -8.81
N SER A 12 8.86 4.98 -9.76
CA SER A 12 8.12 4.32 -10.84
C SER A 12 7.88 2.83 -10.58
N SER A 13 8.69 2.21 -9.76
CA SER A 13 8.51 0.82 -9.33
C SER A 13 9.01 0.63 -7.91
N LEU A 14 8.54 -0.43 -7.26
CA LEU A 14 8.86 -0.67 -5.87
C LEU A 14 8.80 -2.17 -5.60
N ASP A 15 9.92 -2.72 -5.11
CA ASP A 15 10.00 -4.13 -4.74
C ASP A 15 9.75 -4.27 -3.24
N LEU A 16 8.61 -4.86 -2.89
CA LEU A 16 8.21 -5.08 -1.49
C LEU A 16 8.31 -6.56 -1.10
N SER A 17 8.97 -7.38 -1.91
CA SER A 17 8.97 -8.83 -1.70
C SER A 17 9.58 -9.27 -0.37
N ASN A 18 10.46 -8.47 0.21
CA ASN A 18 11.11 -8.78 1.47
C ASN A 18 10.45 -8.10 2.69
N PHE A 19 9.36 -7.40 2.48
CA PHE A 19 8.66 -6.75 3.59
C PHE A 19 7.92 -7.78 4.44
N ASN A 20 8.05 -7.67 5.75
CA ASN A 20 7.25 -8.43 6.69
C ASN A 20 6.21 -7.51 7.32
N THR A 21 4.95 -7.69 6.95
CA THR A 21 3.85 -6.86 7.43
C THR A 21 2.95 -7.56 8.44
N GLN A 22 3.37 -8.68 8.95
CA GLN A 22 2.55 -9.54 9.83
C GLN A 22 1.98 -8.81 11.04
N ASN A 23 2.74 -7.88 11.62
CA ASN A 23 2.34 -7.16 12.83
C ASN A 23 1.87 -5.73 12.56
N VAL A 24 1.71 -5.35 11.30
CA VAL A 24 1.29 -4.00 10.95
C VAL A 24 -0.20 -3.82 11.21
N THR A 25 -0.55 -2.73 11.89
CA THR A 25 -1.93 -2.38 12.19
C THR A 25 -2.41 -1.15 11.42
N TYR A 26 -1.51 -0.24 11.06
CA TYR A 26 -1.85 1.00 10.35
C TYR A 26 -1.06 1.10 9.04
N MET A 27 -1.79 1.32 7.95
CA MET A 27 -1.21 1.58 6.63
C MET A 27 -1.73 2.89 6.03
N GLU A 28 -2.16 3.81 6.88
CA GLU A 28 -2.70 5.09 6.42
C GLU A 28 -1.69 5.80 5.53
N SER A 29 -2.13 6.20 4.36
CA SER A 29 -1.37 7.00 3.40
C SER A 29 -0.02 6.42 3.01
N MET A 30 0.17 5.11 3.14
CA MET A 30 1.47 4.50 2.86
C MET A 30 1.95 4.78 1.44
N PHE A 31 1.05 4.80 0.46
CA PHE A 31 1.37 5.06 -0.96
C PHE A 31 0.68 6.31 -1.49
N ASN A 32 0.23 7.18 -0.63
CA ASN A 32 -0.48 8.38 -1.05
C ASN A 32 0.41 9.24 -1.94
N CYS A 33 -0.12 9.68 -3.06
CA CYS A 33 0.59 10.56 -4.00
C CYS A 33 1.83 9.94 -4.64
N CYS A 34 1.90 8.63 -4.80
CA CYS A 34 2.93 7.98 -5.60
C CYS A 34 2.55 8.12 -7.08
N LYS A 35 2.74 9.31 -7.64
CA LYS A 35 2.17 9.69 -8.93
C LYS A 35 2.80 8.98 -10.13
N SER A 36 4.04 8.54 -10.02
CA SER A 36 4.75 7.86 -11.10
C SER A 36 4.73 6.34 -11.01
N LEU A 37 4.17 5.81 -9.95
CA LEU A 37 4.12 4.37 -9.73
C LEU A 37 3.09 3.75 -10.68
N SER A 38 3.55 2.88 -11.60
CA SER A 38 2.69 2.30 -12.63
C SER A 38 2.16 0.92 -12.25
N SER A 39 2.87 0.18 -11.44
CA SER A 39 2.44 -1.12 -10.95
C SER A 39 2.92 -1.36 -9.53
N LEU A 40 2.17 -2.18 -8.79
CA LEU A 40 2.49 -2.46 -7.41
C LEU A 40 1.99 -3.86 -7.07
N ASP A 41 2.90 -4.70 -6.62
CA ASP A 41 2.58 -6.06 -6.20
C ASP A 41 2.59 -6.13 -4.67
N LEU A 42 1.40 -6.28 -4.10
CA LEU A 42 1.20 -6.42 -2.65
C LEU A 42 0.81 -7.84 -2.26
N SER A 43 1.05 -8.81 -3.14
CA SER A 43 0.69 -10.21 -2.86
C SER A 43 1.44 -10.78 -1.66
N ASN A 44 2.58 -10.19 -1.30
CA ASN A 44 3.38 -10.57 -0.15
C ASN A 44 2.86 -9.97 1.17
N PHE A 45 1.96 -8.99 1.10
CA PHE A 45 1.48 -8.32 2.30
C PHE A 45 0.48 -9.18 3.07
N ASN A 46 0.66 -9.23 4.38
CA ASN A 46 -0.33 -9.78 5.29
C ASN A 46 -1.05 -8.62 5.98
N THR A 47 -2.31 -8.41 5.64
CA THR A 47 -3.11 -7.30 6.20
C THR A 47 -4.08 -7.77 7.28
N GLN A 48 -3.91 -8.96 7.79
CA GLN A 48 -4.82 -9.55 8.78
C GLN A 48 -5.05 -8.66 9.99
N ASN A 49 -4.02 -7.96 10.44
CA ASN A 49 -4.08 -7.11 11.63
C ASN A 49 -4.25 -5.62 11.31
N VAL A 50 -4.41 -5.27 10.05
CA VAL A 50 -4.55 -3.86 9.65
C VAL A 50 -5.95 -3.37 9.94
N THR A 51 -6.04 -2.24 10.62
CA THR A 51 -7.32 -1.61 10.97
C THR A 51 -7.52 -0.27 10.28
N ASN A 52 -6.48 0.36 9.75
CA ASN A 52 -6.59 1.63 9.05
C ASN A 52 -5.83 1.59 7.74
N MET A 53 -6.55 1.78 6.63
CA MET A 53 -6.01 1.88 5.27
C MET A 53 -6.43 3.18 4.61
N GLU A 54 -6.74 4.21 5.38
CA GLU A 54 -7.22 5.47 4.84
C GLU A 54 -6.20 6.08 3.88
N SER A 55 -6.66 6.51 2.71
CA SER A 55 -5.84 7.14 1.68
C SER A 55 -4.65 6.32 1.22
N LEU A 56 -4.71 4.99 1.34
CA LEU A 56 -3.60 4.11 1.01
C LEU A 56 -3.06 4.33 -0.40
N PHE A 57 -3.94 4.52 -1.37
CA PHE A 57 -3.58 4.70 -2.78
C PHE A 57 -4.07 6.02 -3.37
N SER A 58 -4.37 7.00 -2.55
CA SER A 58 -4.90 8.27 -3.05
C SER A 58 -3.90 8.96 -3.95
N TYR A 59 -4.38 9.52 -5.06
CA TYR A 59 -3.56 10.25 -6.02
C TYR A 59 -2.44 9.43 -6.69
N CYS A 60 -2.58 8.11 -6.74
CA CYS A 60 -1.68 7.26 -7.53
C CYS A 60 -2.12 7.29 -8.99
N ASN A 61 -1.85 8.40 -9.69
CA ASN A 61 -2.46 8.69 -10.99
C ASN A 61 -2.00 7.77 -12.12
N SER A 62 -0.83 7.17 -12.00
CA SER A 62 -0.27 6.30 -13.03
C SER A 62 -0.49 4.81 -12.76
N LEU A 63 -1.08 4.48 -11.64
CA LEU A 63 -1.21 3.08 -11.22
C LEU A 63 -2.24 2.38 -12.10
N SER A 64 -1.78 1.41 -12.89
CA SER A 64 -2.63 0.63 -13.80
C SER A 64 -2.65 -0.85 -13.47
N SER A 65 -1.71 -1.33 -12.67
CA SER A 65 -1.64 -2.73 -12.25
C SER A 65 -1.42 -2.81 -10.74
N LEU A 66 -2.34 -3.46 -10.03
CA LEU A 66 -2.31 -3.56 -8.58
C LEU A 66 -2.77 -4.95 -8.16
N ASN A 67 -1.90 -5.67 -7.47
CA ASN A 67 -2.23 -7.00 -6.99
C ASN A 67 -2.58 -6.95 -5.49
N LEU A 68 -3.87 -7.09 -5.19
CA LEU A 68 -4.41 -7.09 -3.84
C LEU A 68 -4.93 -8.47 -3.43
N SER A 69 -4.42 -9.53 -4.06
CA SER A 69 -4.98 -10.88 -3.89
C SER A 69 -4.98 -11.38 -2.45
N ASN A 70 -4.05 -10.91 -1.63
CA ASN A 70 -3.95 -11.33 -0.23
C ASN A 70 -4.49 -10.30 0.76
N PHE A 71 -5.11 -9.21 0.29
CA PHE A 71 -5.66 -8.21 1.20
C PHE A 71 -6.87 -8.73 1.95
N ASN A 72 -6.85 -8.56 3.24
CA ASN A 72 -7.98 -8.79 4.11
C ASN A 72 -8.46 -7.46 4.67
N THR A 73 -9.67 -7.04 4.31
CA THR A 73 -10.24 -5.77 4.75
C THR A 73 -11.27 -5.93 5.86
N GLN A 74 -11.39 -7.10 6.42
CA GLN A 74 -12.43 -7.42 7.41
C GLN A 74 -12.40 -6.49 8.62
N ASN A 75 -11.21 -6.13 9.08
CA ASN A 75 -11.04 -5.31 10.28
C ASN A 75 -10.77 -3.84 9.98
N VAL A 76 -10.83 -3.45 8.70
CA VAL A 76 -10.49 -2.10 8.29
C VAL A 76 -11.66 -1.16 8.57
N ASN A 77 -11.34 -0.03 9.19
CA ASN A 77 -12.25 1.06 9.44
C ASN A 77 -12.03 2.13 8.36
N ILE A 78 -12.96 2.23 7.46
CA ILE A 78 -12.86 3.12 6.30
C ILE A 78 -13.60 4.41 6.57
#